data_f2e0824ee846fa273b047da81e450868
#
_entry.id   f2e0824ee846fa273b047da81e450868
#
_cell.length_a   1.000
_cell.length_b   1.000
_cell.length_c   1.000
_cell.angle_alpha   90.00
_cell.angle_beta   90.00
_cell.angle_gamma   90.00
#
_symmetry.space_group_name_H-M   'P 1'
#
loop_
_entity.id
_entity.type
_entity.pdbx_description
1 polymer ?
#
loop_
_entity_poly.entity_id
_entity_poly.type
_entity_poly.pdbx_seq_one_letter_code
_entity_poly.pdbx_strand_id
1 'polypeptide(L)'
;CLSKNAFLFGSRPSSADYAIFGQLSALIGFDPTSRTIAHEISPRVIAWQDRMEDMSGIDPADEDWLSYEVAQENLADIFQEVGNVYLPALLANAKAIAAEEKTWTTQIDGAQWEQRSFPYQAKCLQWINDEFNTLNDDDQNQIMAFLKKTGCEDFIIKE
;
A
#
# COMPACT_ATOMS: atom_id res chain seq x y z
N CYS A 1 -1.89 -9.03 8.79
CA CYS A 1 -0.54 -8.48 8.96
C CYS A 1 -0.31 -8.03 10.40
N LEU A 2 -0.75 -6.87 10.87
CA LEU A 2 -0.53 -6.35 12.24
C LEU A 2 -1.10 -7.20 13.38
N SER A 3 -1.93 -8.18 13.11
CA SER A 3 -2.39 -9.16 14.12
C SER A 3 -1.32 -10.17 14.53
N LYS A 4 -0.31 -10.37 13.68
CA LYS A 4 0.75 -11.36 13.88
C LYS A 4 2.11 -10.70 14.20
N ASN A 5 2.34 -9.50 13.67
CA ASN A 5 3.62 -8.80 13.75
C ASN A 5 3.48 -7.41 14.36
N ALA A 6 4.57 -6.88 14.89
CA ALA A 6 4.61 -5.52 15.45
C ALA A 6 4.54 -4.45 14.34
N PHE A 7 5.10 -4.75 13.16
CA PHE A 7 5.13 -3.89 11.97
C PHE A 7 4.80 -4.72 10.72
N LEU A 8 4.68 -4.07 9.57
CA LEU A 8 4.25 -4.72 8.33
C LEU A 8 5.17 -5.87 7.89
N PHE A 9 6.48 -5.69 8.04
CA PHE A 9 7.49 -6.62 7.59
C PHE A 9 8.26 -7.32 8.72
N GLY A 10 7.74 -7.31 9.96
CA GLY A 10 8.38 -8.03 11.05
C GLY A 10 8.30 -7.36 12.41
N SER A 11 9.36 -7.45 13.18
CA SER A 11 9.50 -6.84 14.50
C SER A 11 10.20 -5.48 14.49
N ARG A 12 10.68 -5.03 13.34
CA ARG A 12 11.24 -3.69 13.12
C ARG A 12 10.40 -2.89 12.11
N PRO A 13 10.34 -1.54 12.21
CA PRO A 13 9.61 -0.70 11.28
C PRO A 13 10.32 -0.64 9.92
N SER A 14 9.53 -0.57 8.87
CA SER A 14 9.93 -0.37 7.49
C SER A 14 9.55 1.03 6.99
N SER A 15 10.06 1.45 5.83
CA SER A 15 9.61 2.67 5.16
C SER A 15 8.10 2.67 4.87
N ALA A 16 7.52 1.49 4.61
CA ALA A 16 6.08 1.34 4.41
C ALA A 16 5.28 1.62 5.69
N ASP A 17 5.79 1.23 6.87
CA ASP A 17 5.15 1.57 8.15
C ASP A 17 5.10 3.09 8.34
N TYR A 18 6.19 3.81 8.10
CA TYR A 18 6.21 5.28 8.19
C TYR A 18 5.28 5.95 7.17
N ALA A 19 5.20 5.44 5.95
CA ALA A 19 4.32 5.97 4.92
C ALA A 19 2.84 5.81 5.30
N ILE A 20 2.44 4.64 5.80
CA ILE A 20 1.08 4.36 6.26
C ILE A 20 0.77 5.16 7.53
N PHE A 21 1.71 5.24 8.47
CA PHE A 21 1.57 6.03 9.69
C PHE A 21 1.26 7.49 9.36
N GLY A 22 1.97 8.11 8.43
CA GLY A 22 1.73 9.50 8.01
C GLY A 22 0.30 9.74 7.51
N GLN A 23 -0.34 8.76 6.88
CA GLN A 23 -1.73 8.86 6.42
C GLN A 23 -2.72 8.55 7.56
N LEU A 24 -2.50 7.48 8.32
CA LEU A 24 -3.39 7.05 9.38
C LEU A 24 -3.40 8.01 10.57
N SER A 25 -2.31 8.72 10.85
CA SER A 25 -2.26 9.73 11.91
C SER A 25 -3.29 10.85 11.68
N ALA A 26 -3.51 11.27 10.43
CA ALA A 26 -4.56 12.22 10.10
C ALA A 26 -5.97 11.61 10.22
N LEU A 27 -6.17 10.39 9.71
CA LEU A 27 -7.46 9.71 9.71
C LEU A 27 -7.90 9.27 11.12
N ILE A 28 -7.01 8.62 11.86
CA ILE A 28 -7.32 8.03 13.17
C ILE A 28 -7.09 9.05 14.30
N GLY A 29 -6.09 9.92 14.14
CA GLY A 29 -5.75 10.93 15.14
C GLY A 29 -6.75 12.09 15.21
N PHE A 30 -7.32 12.52 14.08
CA PHE A 30 -8.11 13.74 13.99
C PHE A 30 -9.55 13.53 13.52
N ASP A 31 -9.81 12.66 12.54
CA ASP A 31 -11.17 12.45 12.04
C ASP A 31 -11.97 11.55 12.98
N PRO A 32 -13.08 12.05 13.57
CA PRO A 32 -13.85 11.30 14.56
C PRO A 32 -14.53 10.06 13.97
N THR A 33 -14.93 10.10 12.70
CA THR A 33 -15.61 8.98 12.03
C THR A 33 -14.64 7.84 11.78
N SER A 34 -13.53 8.13 11.15
CA SER A 34 -12.48 7.13 10.88
C SER A 34 -11.90 6.57 12.17
N ARG A 35 -11.72 7.40 13.20
CA ARG A 35 -11.29 6.97 14.54
C ARG A 35 -12.27 5.99 15.17
N THR A 36 -13.57 6.29 15.15
CA THR A 36 -14.59 5.38 15.70
C THR A 36 -14.57 4.04 14.98
N ILE A 37 -14.56 4.05 13.66
CA ILE A 37 -14.46 2.83 12.84
C ILE A 37 -13.20 2.01 13.20
N ALA A 38 -12.05 2.67 13.34
CA ALA A 38 -10.81 1.99 13.69
C ALA A 38 -10.87 1.35 15.08
N HIS A 39 -11.47 2.03 16.08
CA HIS A 39 -11.66 1.47 17.42
C HIS A 39 -12.60 0.24 17.42
N GLU A 40 -13.68 0.28 16.64
CA GLU A 40 -14.67 -0.79 16.61
C GLU A 40 -14.20 -2.02 15.80
N ILE A 41 -13.54 -1.78 14.66
CA ILE A 41 -13.20 -2.85 13.71
C ILE A 41 -11.77 -3.35 13.89
N SER A 42 -10.82 -2.46 14.18
CA SER A 42 -9.39 -2.79 14.21
C SER A 42 -8.60 -2.06 15.30
N PRO A 43 -8.84 -2.35 16.58
CA PRO A 43 -8.11 -1.73 17.69
C PRO A 43 -6.59 -1.99 17.63
N ARG A 44 -6.17 -3.02 16.88
CA ARG A 44 -4.76 -3.32 16.64
C ARG A 44 -4.07 -2.24 15.80
N VAL A 45 -4.79 -1.61 14.87
CA VAL A 45 -4.26 -0.48 14.09
C VAL A 45 -4.03 0.73 14.99
N ILE A 46 -4.91 0.98 15.94
CA ILE A 46 -4.72 2.04 16.95
C ILE A 46 -3.44 1.77 17.77
N ALA A 47 -3.30 0.56 18.32
CA ALA A 47 -2.12 0.18 19.11
C ALA A 47 -0.81 0.24 18.28
N TRP A 48 -0.87 -0.07 16.99
CA TRP A 48 0.25 0.07 16.07
C TRP A 48 0.57 1.56 15.84
N GLN A 49 -0.42 2.40 15.66
CA GLN A 49 -0.22 3.85 15.51
C GLN A 49 0.43 4.46 16.75
N ASP A 50 -0.05 4.12 17.94
CA ASP A 50 0.55 4.58 19.22
C ASP A 50 2.01 4.12 19.33
N ARG A 51 2.33 2.92 18.87
CA ARG A 51 3.70 2.42 18.80
C ARG A 51 4.56 3.22 17.83
N MET A 52 4.01 3.61 16.68
CA MET A 52 4.73 4.41 15.68
C MET A 52 5.01 5.84 16.14
N GLU A 53 4.24 6.37 17.10
CA GLU A 53 4.48 7.69 17.70
C GLU A 53 5.75 7.69 18.59
N ASP A 54 6.07 6.56 19.23
CA ASP A 54 7.27 6.43 20.04
C ASP A 54 8.02 5.13 19.71
N MET A 55 9.06 5.28 18.90
CA MET A 55 9.95 4.20 18.48
C MET A 55 11.20 4.11 19.37
N SER A 56 11.25 4.85 20.48
CA SER A 56 12.39 4.81 21.41
C SER A 56 12.54 3.42 22.03
N GLY A 57 13.79 3.02 22.23
CA GLY A 57 14.12 1.70 22.81
C GLY A 57 14.02 0.52 21.84
N ILE A 58 13.73 0.74 20.55
CA ILE A 58 13.85 -0.29 19.52
C ILE A 58 15.30 -0.31 19.04
N ASP A 59 15.92 -1.47 19.16
CA ASP A 59 17.26 -1.76 18.62
C ASP A 59 17.08 -2.75 17.44
N PRO A 60 16.96 -2.24 16.21
CA PRO A 60 16.59 -3.09 15.05
C PRO A 60 17.76 -3.94 14.59
N ALA A 61 17.52 -5.21 14.36
CA ALA A 61 18.45 -6.16 13.80
C ALA A 61 17.98 -6.69 12.44
N ASP A 62 18.86 -7.31 11.66
CA ASP A 62 18.48 -7.83 10.35
C ASP A 62 17.57 -9.07 10.44
N GLU A 63 17.71 -9.87 11.49
CA GLU A 63 16.82 -11.00 11.80
C GLU A 63 15.39 -10.59 12.17
N ASP A 64 15.13 -9.30 12.39
CA ASP A 64 13.80 -8.76 12.65
C ASP A 64 12.91 -8.67 11.38
N TRP A 65 13.47 -8.82 10.20
CA TRP A 65 12.72 -8.92 8.96
C TRP A 65 12.06 -10.30 8.81
N LEU A 66 10.83 -10.31 8.32
CA LEU A 66 10.18 -11.54 7.88
C LEU A 66 10.90 -12.10 6.64
N SER A 67 10.88 -13.44 6.49
CA SER A 67 11.20 -14.02 5.19
C SER A 67 10.19 -13.57 4.14
N TYR A 68 10.61 -13.61 2.87
CA TYR A 68 9.75 -13.20 1.76
C TYR A 68 8.41 -13.96 1.71
N GLU A 69 8.44 -15.26 1.95
CA GLU A 69 7.25 -16.12 1.96
C GLU A 69 6.24 -15.69 3.05
N VAL A 70 6.74 -15.45 4.27
CA VAL A 70 5.89 -15.01 5.38
C VAL A 70 5.35 -13.59 5.15
N ALA A 71 6.17 -12.70 4.59
CA ALA A 71 5.75 -11.34 4.24
C ALA A 71 4.63 -11.36 3.19
N GLN A 72 4.75 -12.17 2.14
CA GLN A 72 3.71 -12.34 1.13
C GLN A 72 2.38 -12.81 1.74
N GLU A 73 2.41 -13.84 2.59
CA GLU A 73 1.20 -14.34 3.25
C GLU A 73 0.54 -13.26 4.12
N ASN A 74 1.33 -12.50 4.84
CA ASN A 74 0.83 -11.46 5.74
C ASN A 74 0.25 -10.25 5.00
N LEU A 75 0.74 -9.95 3.82
CA LEU A 75 0.34 -8.79 3.03
C LEU A 75 -0.72 -9.11 1.97
N ALA A 76 -1.02 -10.38 1.70
CA ALA A 76 -1.91 -10.80 0.62
C ALA A 76 -3.28 -10.11 0.67
N ASP A 77 -3.92 -10.07 1.84
CA ASP A 77 -5.24 -9.45 2.00
C ASP A 77 -5.20 -7.93 1.71
N ILE A 78 -4.14 -7.24 2.15
CA ILE A 78 -3.96 -5.80 1.87
C ILE A 78 -3.78 -5.57 0.37
N PHE A 79 -2.96 -6.39 -0.28
CA PHE A 79 -2.72 -6.25 -1.72
C PHE A 79 -3.95 -6.63 -2.55
N GLN A 80 -4.79 -7.56 -2.10
CA GLN A 80 -6.09 -7.80 -2.75
C GLN A 80 -6.98 -6.56 -2.72
N GLU A 81 -7.06 -5.87 -1.58
CA GLU A 81 -7.82 -4.62 -1.49
C GLU A 81 -7.19 -3.49 -2.31
N VAL A 82 -5.86 -3.42 -2.36
CA VAL A 82 -5.14 -2.50 -3.26
C VAL A 82 -5.50 -2.76 -4.72
N GLY A 83 -5.52 -4.02 -5.15
CA GLY A 83 -5.91 -4.41 -6.50
C GLY A 83 -7.37 -4.10 -6.82
N ASN A 84 -8.28 -4.31 -5.86
CA ASN A 84 -9.71 -4.08 -6.04
C ASN A 84 -10.09 -2.59 -6.06
N VAL A 85 -9.43 -1.77 -5.23
CA VAL A 85 -9.88 -0.39 -4.96
C VAL A 85 -8.89 0.66 -5.48
N TYR A 86 -7.62 0.55 -5.13
CA TYR A 86 -6.65 1.59 -5.43
C TYR A 86 -6.11 1.51 -6.86
N LEU A 87 -5.76 0.32 -7.33
CA LEU A 87 -5.16 0.13 -8.65
C LEU A 87 -6.06 0.61 -9.80
N PRO A 88 -7.37 0.32 -9.85
CA PRO A 88 -8.25 0.84 -10.89
C PRO A 88 -8.26 2.37 -10.97
N ALA A 89 -8.25 3.05 -9.81
CA ALA A 89 -8.18 4.51 -9.74
C ALA A 89 -6.84 5.04 -10.26
N LEU A 90 -5.74 4.41 -9.84
CA LEU A 90 -4.38 4.82 -10.22
C LEU A 90 -4.17 4.69 -11.72
N LEU A 91 -4.59 3.58 -12.33
CA LEU A 91 -4.48 3.33 -13.77
C LEU A 91 -5.35 4.28 -14.58
N ALA A 92 -6.61 4.51 -14.16
CA ALA A 92 -7.49 5.45 -14.82
C ALA A 92 -6.93 6.87 -14.79
N ASN A 93 -6.38 7.29 -13.64
CA ASN A 93 -5.72 8.58 -13.50
C ASN A 93 -4.47 8.69 -14.39
N ALA A 94 -3.62 7.68 -14.42
CA ALA A 94 -2.41 7.69 -15.26
C ALA A 94 -2.75 7.79 -16.75
N LYS A 95 -3.78 7.06 -17.21
CA LYS A 95 -4.29 7.12 -18.58
C LYS A 95 -4.83 8.51 -18.92
N ALA A 96 -5.61 9.13 -18.03
CA ALA A 96 -6.14 10.47 -18.23
C ALA A 96 -5.04 11.54 -18.29
N ILE A 97 -4.02 11.43 -17.43
CA ILE A 97 -2.85 12.33 -17.48
C ILE A 97 -2.11 12.21 -18.81
N ALA A 98 -1.90 10.97 -19.32
CA ALA A 98 -1.25 10.75 -20.60
C ALA A 98 -2.08 11.30 -21.79
N ALA A 99 -3.42 11.34 -21.65
CA ALA A 99 -4.35 11.88 -22.62
C ALA A 99 -4.65 13.38 -22.42
N GLU A 100 -4.00 14.05 -21.47
CA GLU A 100 -4.25 15.46 -21.09
C GLU A 100 -5.72 15.72 -20.67
N GLU A 101 -6.42 14.70 -20.18
CA GLU A 101 -7.79 14.81 -19.68
C GLU A 101 -7.83 15.39 -18.27
N LYS A 102 -8.83 16.21 -17.97
CA LYS A 102 -8.97 16.90 -16.67
C LYS A 102 -9.61 16.04 -15.59
N THR A 103 -10.35 15.01 -16.01
CA THR A 103 -11.09 14.08 -15.13
C THR A 103 -10.95 12.68 -15.69
N TRP A 104 -11.11 11.70 -14.81
CA TRP A 104 -11.17 10.30 -15.18
C TRP A 104 -12.35 9.62 -14.50
N THR A 105 -12.83 8.54 -15.11
CA THR A 105 -13.86 7.67 -14.56
C THR A 105 -13.43 6.22 -14.62
N THR A 106 -13.80 5.44 -13.61
CA THR A 106 -13.59 3.98 -13.59
C THR A 106 -14.64 3.32 -12.70
N GLN A 107 -14.64 1.99 -12.69
CA GLN A 107 -15.43 1.19 -11.75
C GLN A 107 -14.54 0.78 -10.58
N ILE A 108 -15.00 1.03 -9.35
CA ILE A 108 -14.34 0.60 -8.12
C ILE A 108 -15.38 -0.11 -7.28
N ASP A 109 -15.14 -1.37 -6.95
CA ASP A 109 -16.05 -2.22 -6.17
C ASP A 109 -17.52 -2.18 -6.67
N GLY A 110 -17.68 -2.24 -7.99
CA GLY A 110 -18.97 -2.22 -8.66
C GLY A 110 -19.67 -0.86 -8.72
N ALA A 111 -19.08 0.19 -8.17
CA ALA A 111 -19.59 1.56 -8.24
C ALA A 111 -18.81 2.40 -9.24
N GLN A 112 -19.51 3.29 -9.96
CA GLN A 112 -18.84 4.28 -10.82
C GLN A 112 -18.16 5.33 -9.95
N TRP A 113 -16.89 5.57 -10.25
CA TRP A 113 -16.08 6.59 -9.58
C TRP A 113 -15.57 7.61 -10.58
N GLU A 114 -15.69 8.90 -10.24
CA GLU A 114 -15.15 10.01 -11.03
C GLU A 114 -14.31 10.92 -10.16
N GLN A 115 -13.16 11.36 -10.68
CA GLN A 115 -12.26 12.26 -9.97
C GLN A 115 -11.49 13.16 -10.96
N ARG A 116 -10.96 14.28 -10.47
CA ARG A 116 -10.03 15.10 -11.23
C ARG A 116 -8.70 14.40 -11.40
N SER A 117 -8.10 14.59 -12.58
CA SER A 117 -6.77 14.07 -12.86
C SER A 117 -5.72 14.69 -11.93
N PHE A 118 -4.87 13.84 -11.38
CA PHE A 118 -3.84 14.23 -10.43
C PHE A 118 -2.46 13.76 -10.89
N PRO A 119 -1.63 14.65 -11.46
CA PRO A 119 -0.34 14.28 -12.06
C PRO A 119 0.62 13.58 -11.11
N TYR A 120 0.59 13.92 -9.82
CA TYR A 120 1.48 13.31 -8.84
C TYR A 120 1.22 11.81 -8.66
N GLN A 121 -0.04 11.36 -8.69
CA GLN A 121 -0.35 9.92 -8.61
C GLN A 121 0.15 9.15 -9.84
N ALA A 122 0.08 9.74 -11.04
CA ALA A 122 0.66 9.14 -12.23
C ALA A 122 2.18 9.00 -12.11
N LYS A 123 2.85 10.00 -11.51
CA LYS A 123 4.27 9.94 -11.21
C LYS A 123 4.61 8.87 -10.16
N CYS A 124 3.75 8.65 -9.18
CA CYS A 124 3.92 7.55 -8.21
C CYS A 124 3.90 6.18 -8.90
N LEU A 125 2.99 5.98 -9.86
CA LEU A 125 2.96 4.75 -10.67
C LEU A 125 4.24 4.56 -11.48
N GLN A 126 4.76 5.63 -12.08
CA GLN A 126 6.04 5.60 -12.78
C GLN A 126 7.18 5.18 -11.84
N TRP A 127 7.28 5.77 -10.64
CA TRP A 127 8.31 5.40 -9.67
C TRP A 127 8.24 3.94 -9.23
N ILE A 128 7.04 3.37 -9.09
CA ILE A 128 6.88 1.94 -8.80
C ILE A 128 7.50 1.10 -9.93
N ASN A 129 7.26 1.48 -11.19
CA ASN A 129 7.82 0.78 -12.34
C ASN A 129 9.34 0.98 -12.45
N ASP A 130 9.84 2.21 -12.22
CA ASP A 130 11.27 2.49 -12.21
C ASP A 130 11.98 1.63 -11.17
N GLU A 131 11.46 1.56 -9.94
CA GLU A 131 12.02 0.74 -8.87
C GLU A 131 11.99 -0.75 -9.19
N PHE A 132 10.86 -1.26 -9.71
CA PHE A 132 10.74 -2.65 -10.14
C PHE A 132 11.79 -3.02 -11.20
N ASN A 133 12.06 -2.12 -12.15
CA ASN A 133 13.05 -2.34 -13.22
C ASN A 133 14.50 -2.32 -12.72
N THR A 134 14.78 -1.86 -11.49
CA THR A 134 16.12 -1.96 -10.89
C THR A 134 16.42 -3.32 -10.30
N LEU A 135 15.40 -4.15 -10.09
CA LEU A 135 15.54 -5.48 -9.50
C LEU A 135 16.15 -6.47 -10.49
N ASN A 136 16.83 -7.49 -9.96
CA ASN A 136 17.27 -8.62 -10.76
C ASN A 136 16.09 -9.50 -11.22
N ASP A 137 16.31 -10.35 -12.20
CA ASP A 137 15.24 -11.17 -12.82
C ASP A 137 14.53 -12.10 -11.81
N ASP A 138 15.26 -12.65 -10.84
CA ASP A 138 14.69 -13.57 -9.84
C ASP A 138 13.72 -12.81 -8.91
N ASP A 139 14.10 -11.63 -8.44
CA ASP A 139 13.26 -10.78 -7.60
C ASP A 139 12.05 -10.25 -8.38
N GLN A 140 12.24 -9.83 -9.65
CA GLN A 140 11.12 -9.43 -10.51
C GLN A 140 10.12 -10.58 -10.68
N ASN A 141 10.59 -11.80 -10.93
CA ASN A 141 9.72 -12.96 -11.09
C ASN A 141 8.94 -13.28 -9.81
N GLN A 142 9.59 -13.21 -8.65
CA GLN A 142 8.94 -13.42 -7.35
C GLN A 142 7.86 -12.37 -7.08
N ILE A 143 8.17 -11.10 -7.28
CA ILE A 143 7.22 -10.00 -7.10
C ILE A 143 6.05 -10.13 -8.08
N MET A 144 6.30 -10.40 -9.35
CA MET A 144 5.24 -10.60 -10.34
C MET A 144 4.33 -11.77 -10.01
N ALA A 145 4.86 -12.86 -9.44
CA ALA A 145 4.05 -13.99 -8.99
C ALA A 145 3.10 -13.56 -7.84
N PHE A 146 3.58 -12.77 -6.90
CA PHE A 146 2.78 -12.21 -5.80
C PHE A 146 1.72 -11.21 -6.32
N LEU A 147 2.10 -10.27 -7.18
CA LEU A 147 1.18 -9.29 -7.76
C LEU A 147 0.05 -9.97 -8.55
N LYS A 148 0.35 -11.01 -9.33
CA LYS A 148 -0.67 -11.82 -10.03
C LYS A 148 -1.62 -12.52 -9.06
N LYS A 149 -1.10 -13.08 -7.98
CA LYS A 149 -1.91 -13.75 -6.95
C LYS A 149 -2.88 -12.79 -6.26
N THR A 150 -2.55 -11.51 -6.19
CA THR A 150 -3.32 -10.46 -5.50
C THR A 150 -4.10 -9.55 -6.45
N GLY A 151 -4.05 -9.78 -7.77
CA GLY A 151 -4.74 -8.94 -8.76
C GLY A 151 -4.09 -7.57 -8.94
N CYS A 152 -2.79 -7.47 -8.67
CA CYS A 152 -2.01 -6.23 -8.73
C CYS A 152 -0.99 -6.20 -9.88
N GLU A 153 -1.00 -7.17 -10.80
CA GLU A 153 -0.01 -7.26 -11.87
C GLU A 153 0.04 -6.04 -12.78
N ASP A 154 -1.07 -5.34 -12.93
CA ASP A 154 -1.18 -4.14 -13.77
C ASP A 154 -0.47 -2.90 -13.17
N PHE A 155 0.06 -3.00 -11.94
CA PHE A 155 1.01 -1.99 -11.45
C PHE A 155 2.26 -1.93 -12.31
N ILE A 156 2.68 -3.08 -12.86
CA ILE A 156 3.88 -3.18 -13.69
C ILE A 156 3.46 -3.07 -15.15
N ILE A 157 3.74 -1.93 -15.74
CA ILE A 157 3.48 -1.64 -17.15
C ILE A 157 4.59 -2.27 -17.97
N LYS A 158 4.24 -3.24 -18.80
CA LYS A 158 5.18 -3.80 -19.77
C LYS A 158 5.34 -2.84 -20.93
N GLU A 159 6.56 -2.37 -21.17
CA GLU A 159 6.92 -1.64 -22.38
C GLU A 159 6.76 -2.52 -23.64
#